data_42c0c152919c8aaba0afe33ce7a31317
#
_entry.id   42c0c152919c8aaba0afe33ce7a31317
#
_cell.length_a   1.000
_cell.length_b   1.000
_cell.length_c   1.000
_cell.angle_alpha   90.00
_cell.angle_beta   90.00
_cell.angle_gamma   90.00
#
_symmetry.space_group_name_H-M   'P 1'
#
loop_
_entity.id
_entity.type
_entity.pdbx_description
1 polymer ?
#
loop_
_entity_poly.entity_id
_entity_poly.type
_entity_poly.pdbx_seq_one_letter_code
_entity_poly.pdbx_strand_id
1 'polypeptide(L)'
;MGSELEDLLKEVRIMKKLGLIINPIAGMGGSVGLKGTDNTAAEAFRRGAVPRAGDRAKAALSELLPVKEEILVYTCPGARGGDTAEEMGFQTVLRPGTAASGAGMDSDSASMDAGALPESLSATSAEDTRKLAEWFLSEQVDLILFAGGDGTARDVYQAVELSSPCVGIPAGVKIHSPVYAKNPRAAGRLALLWLSGKLSMTQEEEVLDIDEEQYRKENINTRLYGYLRVPKERTLTQNKKAPSPLSDAAAMESIAYEAIRQMEPDTYYIIGAGTTTRGIMEVLGLKNTLIGVDLIRNKELVANDLGGKELLSYIKGKKAKMIVTITGGQGYLFGRGNQQLTPDVIREVGKENIIILATKTKLASLSGRPLLVDTYDEELNHSLCGYYKAISAYGEATVCKVAEE
;
A
#
# COMPACT_ATOMS: atom_id res chain seq x y z
N MET A 1 6.00 -18.58 -52.69
CA MET A 1 5.23 -17.31 -52.53
C MET A 1 4.14 -17.37 -51.43
N GLY A 2 3.41 -18.48 -51.25
CA GLY A 2 2.43 -18.55 -50.14
C GLY A 2 3.04 -18.71 -48.74
N SER A 3 4.10 -19.51 -48.59
CA SER A 3 4.77 -19.73 -47.28
C SER A 3 5.57 -18.54 -46.78
N GLU A 4 6.18 -17.79 -47.67
CA GLU A 4 6.95 -16.56 -47.30
C GLU A 4 6.03 -15.42 -46.87
N LEU A 5 4.81 -15.34 -47.42
CA LEU A 5 3.81 -14.35 -46.96
C LEU A 5 3.18 -14.74 -45.61
N GLU A 6 2.99 -16.04 -45.35
CA GLU A 6 2.53 -16.54 -44.05
C GLU A 6 3.60 -16.39 -42.96
N ASP A 7 4.87 -16.53 -43.28
CA ASP A 7 5.97 -16.30 -42.34
C ASP A 7 6.19 -14.78 -42.11
N LEU A 8 6.05 -13.92 -43.12
CA LEU A 8 6.05 -12.45 -42.95
C LEU A 8 4.85 -11.94 -42.14
N LEU A 9 3.68 -12.56 -42.23
CA LEU A 9 2.50 -12.22 -41.45
C LEU A 9 2.58 -12.71 -39.99
N LYS A 10 3.42 -13.69 -39.69
CA LYS A 10 3.71 -14.15 -38.34
C LYS A 10 4.67 -13.22 -37.57
N GLU A 11 5.42 -12.35 -38.24
CA GLU A 11 6.38 -11.45 -37.62
C GLU A 11 5.85 -10.06 -37.30
N VAL A 12 4.65 -9.70 -37.65
CA VAL A 12 4.02 -8.47 -37.13
C VAL A 12 3.51 -8.72 -35.71
N ARG A 13 4.43 -8.85 -34.76
CA ARG A 13 4.08 -8.83 -33.32
C ARG A 13 3.47 -7.45 -33.03
N ILE A 14 2.15 -7.41 -32.84
CA ILE A 14 1.49 -6.19 -32.38
C ILE A 14 1.96 -5.98 -30.94
N MET A 15 2.85 -5.00 -30.75
CA MET A 15 3.31 -4.60 -29.42
C MET A 15 2.13 -4.11 -28.59
N LYS A 16 2.02 -4.60 -27.37
CA LYS A 16 1.03 -4.15 -26.40
C LYS A 16 1.52 -2.87 -25.73
N LYS A 17 0.66 -1.89 -25.61
CA LYS A 17 0.97 -0.58 -25.05
C LYS A 17 0.55 -0.54 -23.59
N LEU A 18 1.53 -0.42 -22.69
CA LEU A 18 1.32 -0.27 -21.25
C LEU A 18 1.64 1.16 -20.82
N GLY A 19 0.65 1.89 -20.32
CA GLY A 19 0.89 3.16 -19.64
C GLY A 19 1.35 2.90 -18.20
N LEU A 20 2.50 3.44 -17.80
CA LEU A 20 3.03 3.32 -16.43
C LEU A 20 3.13 4.69 -15.77
N ILE A 21 2.47 4.84 -14.62
CA ILE A 21 2.55 6.00 -13.74
C ILE A 21 3.13 5.56 -12.40
N ILE A 22 4.14 6.26 -11.90
CA ILE A 22 4.61 6.10 -10.53
C ILE A 22 4.52 7.46 -9.84
N ASN A 23 3.79 7.51 -8.73
CA ASN A 23 3.87 8.62 -7.79
C ASN A 23 5.01 8.33 -6.80
N PRO A 24 6.20 8.91 -6.98
CA PRO A 24 7.40 8.47 -6.25
C PRO A 24 7.34 8.76 -4.75
N ILE A 25 6.52 9.72 -4.31
CA ILE A 25 6.35 10.08 -2.90
C ILE A 25 5.21 9.30 -2.21
N ALA A 26 4.46 8.47 -2.96
CA ALA A 26 3.35 7.74 -2.38
C ALA A 26 3.80 6.83 -1.23
N GLY A 27 3.07 6.88 -0.13
CA GLY A 27 3.30 6.03 1.04
C GLY A 27 4.47 6.44 1.95
N MET A 28 5.25 7.47 1.61
CA MET A 28 6.41 7.88 2.43
C MET A 28 6.04 8.22 3.87
N GLY A 29 4.90 8.88 4.10
CA GLY A 29 4.48 9.29 5.43
C GLY A 29 4.22 8.13 6.39
N GLY A 30 3.90 6.94 5.89
CA GLY A 30 3.44 5.82 6.73
C GLY A 30 4.43 5.37 7.78
N SER A 31 5.69 5.14 7.40
CA SER A 31 6.74 4.65 8.30
C SER A 31 7.16 5.64 9.39
N VAL A 32 6.88 6.93 9.18
CA VAL A 32 7.24 8.02 10.09
C VAL A 32 6.03 8.62 10.82
N GLY A 33 4.90 7.90 10.85
CA GLY A 33 3.70 8.30 11.58
C GLY A 33 2.87 9.42 10.94
N LEU A 34 3.21 9.85 9.72
CA LEU A 34 2.39 10.80 8.99
C LEU A 34 1.22 10.08 8.29
N LYS A 35 0.03 10.64 8.41
CA LYS A 35 -1.23 10.00 8.03
C LYS A 35 -1.58 10.14 6.54
N GLY A 36 -0.67 10.71 5.75
CA GLY A 36 -0.72 10.91 4.31
C GLY A 36 0.62 11.43 3.83
N THR A 37 0.74 11.68 2.52
CA THR A 37 1.97 12.24 1.95
C THR A 37 1.72 13.60 1.31
N ASP A 38 0.47 13.99 1.06
CA ASP A 38 0.11 15.25 0.45
C ASP A 38 0.56 16.42 1.35
N ASN A 39 1.34 17.32 0.79
CA ASN A 39 1.99 18.47 1.48
C ASN A 39 2.90 18.08 2.66
N THR A 40 3.20 16.80 2.89
CA THR A 40 4.03 16.33 4.01
C THR A 40 5.23 15.51 3.57
N ALA A 41 5.47 15.37 2.26
CA ALA A 41 6.57 14.57 1.72
C ALA A 41 7.95 15.04 2.20
N ALA A 42 8.19 16.37 2.26
CA ALA A 42 9.44 16.94 2.77
C ALA A 42 9.64 16.62 4.27
N GLU A 43 8.57 16.67 5.06
CA GLU A 43 8.63 16.30 6.48
C GLU A 43 8.85 14.80 6.64
N ALA A 44 8.19 13.96 5.84
CA ALA A 44 8.43 12.53 5.84
C ALA A 44 9.90 12.21 5.55
N PHE A 45 10.48 12.86 4.55
CA PHE A 45 11.88 12.68 4.17
C PHE A 45 12.83 13.12 5.30
N ARG A 46 12.60 14.29 5.92
CA ARG A 46 13.38 14.77 7.08
C ARG A 46 13.31 13.78 8.27
N ARG A 47 12.18 13.14 8.49
CA ARG A 47 12.02 12.05 9.47
C ARG A 47 12.67 10.74 9.05
N GLY A 48 13.25 10.69 7.82
CA GLY A 48 13.97 9.55 7.27
C GLY A 48 13.06 8.50 6.62
N ALA A 49 11.90 8.90 6.11
CA ALA A 49 11.12 8.05 5.24
C ALA A 49 11.86 7.80 3.91
N VAL A 50 11.71 6.59 3.40
CA VAL A 50 12.30 6.16 2.12
C VAL A 50 11.19 5.99 1.09
N PRO A 51 11.34 6.53 -0.15
CA PRO A 51 10.42 6.27 -1.25
C PRO A 51 10.36 4.77 -1.57
N ARG A 52 9.15 4.21 -1.69
CA ARG A 52 8.92 2.78 -1.96
C ARG A 52 8.05 2.50 -3.19
N ALA A 53 7.49 3.55 -3.79
CA ALA A 53 6.58 3.39 -4.94
C ALA A 53 7.28 2.76 -6.16
N GLY A 54 8.55 3.10 -6.40
CA GLY A 54 9.37 2.50 -7.44
C GLY A 54 9.57 0.99 -7.22
N ASP A 55 9.92 0.57 -6.01
CA ASP A 55 10.08 -0.85 -5.65
C ASP A 55 8.76 -1.62 -5.83
N ARG A 56 7.64 -0.99 -5.49
CA ARG A 56 6.30 -1.55 -5.73
C ARG A 56 6.01 -1.73 -7.22
N ALA A 57 6.36 -0.74 -8.02
CA ALA A 57 6.22 -0.85 -9.48
C ALA A 57 7.13 -1.94 -10.05
N LYS A 58 8.39 -2.08 -9.59
CA LYS A 58 9.28 -3.18 -9.98
C LYS A 58 8.69 -4.54 -9.67
N ALA A 59 8.12 -4.72 -8.47
CA ALA A 59 7.46 -5.95 -8.08
C ALA A 59 6.23 -6.28 -8.97
N ALA A 60 5.52 -5.28 -9.47
CA ALA A 60 4.44 -5.50 -10.44
C ALA A 60 5.00 -5.85 -11.82
N LEU A 61 5.98 -5.09 -12.32
CA LEU A 61 6.59 -5.31 -13.63
C LEU A 61 7.33 -6.66 -13.73
N SER A 62 7.80 -7.22 -12.61
CA SER A 62 8.44 -8.55 -12.60
C SER A 62 7.53 -9.66 -13.14
N GLU A 63 6.21 -9.55 -12.95
CA GLU A 63 5.24 -10.51 -13.49
C GLU A 63 5.09 -10.40 -15.02
N LEU A 64 5.52 -9.28 -15.63
CA LEU A 64 5.47 -9.04 -17.08
C LEU A 64 6.78 -9.41 -17.80
N LEU A 65 7.86 -9.68 -17.09
CA LEU A 65 9.16 -10.04 -17.69
C LEU A 65 9.10 -11.17 -18.71
N PRO A 66 8.29 -12.24 -18.52
CA PRO A 66 8.21 -13.32 -19.52
C PRO A 66 7.71 -12.88 -20.89
N VAL A 67 7.03 -11.73 -20.98
CA VAL A 67 6.44 -11.18 -22.22
C VAL A 67 6.93 -9.76 -22.51
N LYS A 68 8.00 -9.31 -21.88
CA LYS A 68 8.48 -7.92 -21.96
C LYS A 68 8.79 -7.47 -23.39
N GLU A 69 9.26 -8.35 -24.26
CA GLU A 69 9.57 -8.07 -25.66
C GLU A 69 8.30 -7.82 -26.52
N GLU A 70 7.12 -8.07 -25.96
CA GLU A 70 5.82 -7.84 -26.59
C GLU A 70 5.15 -6.57 -26.02
N ILE A 71 5.80 -5.88 -25.06
CA ILE A 71 5.24 -4.73 -24.35
C ILE A 71 6.08 -3.49 -24.60
N LEU A 72 5.41 -2.42 -24.99
CA LEU A 72 5.96 -1.07 -25.08
C LEU A 72 5.40 -0.22 -23.94
N VAL A 73 6.29 0.23 -23.05
CA VAL A 73 5.90 1.00 -21.86
C VAL A 73 5.92 2.50 -22.16
N TYR A 74 4.76 3.12 -22.09
CA TYR A 74 4.57 4.57 -22.18
C TYR A 74 4.67 5.16 -20.77
N THR A 75 5.55 6.14 -20.57
CA THR A 75 5.80 6.69 -19.22
C THR A 75 6.45 8.08 -19.27
N CYS A 76 6.74 8.67 -18.11
CA CYS A 76 7.58 9.86 -17.97
C CYS A 76 9.04 9.48 -17.65
N PRO A 77 10.00 10.32 -18.01
CA PRO A 77 11.39 10.18 -17.55
C PRO A 77 11.52 10.20 -16.03
N GLY A 78 12.59 9.60 -15.51
CA GLY A 78 12.96 9.65 -14.12
C GLY A 78 12.09 8.75 -13.22
N ALA A 79 12.02 9.11 -11.93
CA ALA A 79 11.34 8.36 -10.88
C ALA A 79 9.82 8.17 -11.09
N ARG A 80 9.23 8.86 -12.07
CA ARG A 80 7.80 8.75 -12.42
C ARG A 80 7.46 7.55 -13.29
N GLY A 81 8.46 6.71 -13.62
CA GLY A 81 8.26 5.43 -14.31
C GLY A 81 9.40 5.04 -15.25
N GLY A 82 10.06 6.00 -15.90
CA GLY A 82 11.12 5.76 -16.89
C GLY A 82 12.25 4.93 -16.30
N ASP A 83 12.86 5.40 -15.22
CA ASP A 83 13.98 4.70 -14.56
C ASP A 83 13.60 3.26 -14.19
N THR A 84 12.39 3.08 -13.66
CA THR A 84 11.90 1.75 -13.25
C THR A 84 11.70 0.83 -14.46
N ALA A 85 11.09 1.32 -15.53
CA ALA A 85 10.84 0.51 -16.72
C ALA A 85 12.15 0.13 -17.44
N GLU A 86 13.08 1.07 -17.55
CA GLU A 86 14.41 0.86 -18.16
C GLU A 86 15.27 -0.11 -17.35
N GLU A 87 15.30 0.04 -16.02
CA GLU A 87 16.01 -0.88 -15.13
C GLU A 87 15.48 -2.33 -15.23
N MET A 88 14.18 -2.48 -15.44
CA MET A 88 13.54 -3.78 -15.65
C MET A 88 13.72 -4.31 -17.10
N GLY A 89 14.33 -3.51 -17.99
CA GLY A 89 14.66 -3.89 -19.36
C GLY A 89 13.48 -3.88 -20.32
N PHE A 90 12.47 -3.04 -20.07
CA PHE A 90 11.36 -2.82 -21.00
C PHE A 90 11.74 -1.78 -22.05
N GLN A 91 11.17 -1.92 -23.25
CA GLN A 91 11.20 -0.86 -24.23
C GLN A 91 10.27 0.28 -23.79
N THR A 92 10.79 1.53 -23.80
CA THR A 92 10.05 2.69 -23.29
C THR A 92 9.77 3.72 -24.37
N VAL A 93 8.60 4.36 -24.27
CA VAL A 93 8.25 5.61 -24.97
C VAL A 93 8.04 6.68 -23.90
N LEU A 94 8.94 7.66 -23.91
CA LEU A 94 8.90 8.74 -22.94
C LEU A 94 8.03 9.89 -23.45
N ARG A 95 7.20 10.48 -22.57
CA ARG A 95 6.33 11.59 -22.90
C ARG A 95 7.17 12.78 -23.37
N PRO A 96 6.88 13.38 -24.57
CA PRO A 96 7.60 14.56 -25.07
C PRO A 96 7.43 15.78 -24.16
N GLY A 97 8.47 16.64 -24.06
CA GLY A 97 8.41 17.90 -23.33
C GLY A 97 8.55 17.81 -21.81
N THR A 98 8.74 16.61 -21.25
CA THR A 98 9.14 16.45 -19.86
C THR A 98 10.66 16.32 -19.79
N ALA A 99 11.37 17.38 -19.38
CA ALA A 99 12.81 17.31 -19.19
C ALA A 99 13.15 16.20 -18.18
N ALA A 100 14.14 15.37 -18.52
CA ALA A 100 14.78 14.50 -17.54
C ALA A 100 15.47 15.40 -16.52
N SER A 101 14.91 15.56 -15.34
CA SER A 101 15.62 16.19 -14.23
C SER A 101 16.73 15.22 -13.81
N GLY A 102 17.97 15.50 -14.29
CA GLY A 102 19.14 14.83 -13.74
C GLY A 102 19.99 13.96 -14.67
N ALA A 103 20.39 14.49 -15.83
CA ALA A 103 21.62 14.04 -16.50
C ALA A 103 22.61 15.20 -16.54
N GLY A 104 23.31 15.42 -15.44
CA GLY A 104 24.35 16.40 -15.29
C GLY A 104 25.01 16.20 -13.93
N MET A 105 25.93 15.25 -13.86
CA MET A 105 26.95 15.28 -12.81
C MET A 105 27.89 16.44 -13.10
N ASP A 106 27.54 17.61 -12.64
CA ASP A 106 28.52 18.65 -12.35
C ASP A 106 28.71 18.73 -10.85
N SER A 107 29.89 18.27 -10.46
CA SER A 107 30.45 18.39 -9.12
C SER A 107 30.78 19.86 -8.84
N ASP A 108 29.81 20.60 -8.31
CA ASP A 108 30.12 21.81 -7.59
C ASP A 108 29.33 21.86 -6.28
N SER A 109 30.11 21.98 -5.21
CA SER A 109 29.74 21.97 -3.82
C SER A 109 28.77 23.10 -3.47
N ALA A 110 27.47 22.86 -3.62
CA ALA A 110 26.45 23.62 -2.92
C ALA A 110 26.04 22.82 -1.66
N SER A 111 26.10 23.42 -0.52
CA SER A 111 25.69 22.91 0.78
C SER A 111 24.25 22.35 0.67
N MET A 112 24.11 21.03 0.53
CA MET A 112 22.83 20.36 0.63
C MET A 112 22.31 20.55 2.03
N ASP A 113 21.23 21.28 2.17
CA ASP A 113 20.41 21.31 3.38
C ASP A 113 19.99 19.86 3.67
N ALA A 114 20.50 19.28 4.76
CA ALA A 114 20.42 17.84 5.08
C ALA A 114 18.97 17.33 5.31
N GLY A 115 17.95 18.07 4.86
CA GLY A 115 16.53 17.78 5.02
C GLY A 115 15.65 18.11 3.80
N ALA A 116 16.22 18.58 2.70
CA ALA A 116 15.43 18.90 1.50
C ALA A 116 15.12 17.61 0.69
N LEU A 117 13.89 17.51 0.17
CA LEU A 117 13.53 16.47 -0.80
C LEU A 117 14.42 16.60 -2.05
N PRO A 118 14.96 15.50 -2.58
CA PRO A 118 15.63 15.53 -3.88
C PRO A 118 14.72 16.16 -4.96
N GLU A 119 15.29 16.90 -5.87
CA GLU A 119 14.53 17.60 -6.92
C GLU A 119 13.70 16.63 -7.76
N SER A 120 14.22 15.42 -8.01
CA SER A 120 13.53 14.34 -8.70
C SER A 120 12.24 13.87 -7.99
N LEU A 121 12.12 14.08 -6.69
CA LEU A 121 10.94 13.73 -5.88
C LEU A 121 10.04 14.94 -5.61
N SER A 122 10.61 16.15 -5.52
CA SER A 122 9.85 17.38 -5.24
C SER A 122 9.08 17.90 -6.44
N ALA A 123 9.51 17.54 -7.66
CA ALA A 123 8.92 18.02 -8.92
C ALA A 123 7.67 17.26 -9.38
N THR A 124 7.06 16.43 -8.54
CA THR A 124 5.87 15.66 -8.93
C THR A 124 4.60 16.26 -8.36
N SER A 125 3.60 16.48 -9.22
CA SER A 125 2.31 17.06 -8.87
C SER A 125 1.14 16.18 -9.36
N ALA A 126 -0.06 16.42 -8.81
CA ALA A 126 -1.30 15.85 -9.31
C ALA A 126 -1.54 16.16 -10.79
N GLU A 127 -1.17 17.38 -11.20
CA GLU A 127 -1.28 17.83 -12.60
C GLU A 127 -0.39 17.00 -13.54
N ASP A 128 0.81 16.61 -13.11
CA ASP A 128 1.69 15.75 -13.92
C ASP A 128 1.09 14.36 -14.12
N THR A 129 0.45 13.81 -13.09
CA THR A 129 -0.26 12.54 -13.17
C THR A 129 -1.40 12.62 -14.19
N ARG A 130 -2.22 13.68 -14.12
CA ARG A 130 -3.32 13.89 -15.07
C ARG A 130 -2.82 14.03 -16.51
N LYS A 131 -1.86 14.92 -16.76
CA LYS A 131 -1.27 15.12 -18.10
C LYS A 131 -0.65 13.86 -18.67
N LEU A 132 -0.06 13.01 -17.82
CA LEU A 132 0.50 11.73 -18.27
C LEU A 132 -0.62 10.74 -18.63
N ALA A 133 -1.67 10.66 -17.84
CA ALA A 133 -2.82 9.80 -18.11
C ALA A 133 -3.60 10.27 -19.36
N GLU A 134 -3.77 11.58 -19.58
CA GLU A 134 -4.34 12.13 -20.82
C GLU A 134 -3.52 11.77 -22.06
N TRP A 135 -2.18 11.85 -21.95
CA TRP A 135 -1.31 11.42 -23.04
C TRP A 135 -1.47 9.94 -23.35
N PHE A 136 -1.62 9.08 -22.34
CA PHE A 136 -1.89 7.66 -22.55
C PHE A 136 -3.18 7.41 -23.34
N LEU A 137 -4.22 8.22 -23.12
CA LEU A 137 -5.44 8.14 -23.95
C LEU A 137 -5.17 8.50 -25.39
N SER A 138 -4.39 9.56 -25.67
CA SER A 138 -4.04 9.96 -27.02
C SER A 138 -3.19 8.91 -27.76
N GLU A 139 -2.35 8.19 -27.02
CA GLU A 139 -1.53 7.08 -27.53
C GLU A 139 -2.28 5.74 -27.60
N GLN A 140 -3.52 5.69 -27.10
CA GLN A 140 -4.36 4.51 -27.10
C GLN A 140 -3.67 3.31 -26.42
N VAL A 141 -3.19 3.49 -25.18
CA VAL A 141 -2.59 2.40 -24.41
C VAL A 141 -3.63 1.31 -24.10
N ASP A 142 -3.21 0.05 -24.13
CA ASP A 142 -4.10 -1.10 -23.84
C ASP A 142 -4.48 -1.19 -22.36
N LEU A 143 -3.61 -0.68 -21.46
CA LEU A 143 -3.80 -0.69 -20.01
C LEU A 143 -3.00 0.42 -19.35
N ILE A 144 -3.56 1.06 -18.33
CA ILE A 144 -2.83 1.98 -17.44
C ILE A 144 -2.54 1.27 -16.12
N LEU A 145 -1.27 1.14 -15.77
CA LEU A 145 -0.78 0.64 -14.50
C LEU A 145 -0.22 1.81 -13.69
N PHE A 146 -0.74 2.07 -12.49
CA PHE A 146 -0.33 3.22 -11.71
C PHE A 146 0.01 2.85 -10.26
N ALA A 147 1.19 3.29 -9.77
CA ALA A 147 1.66 3.08 -8.40
C ALA A 147 1.39 4.33 -7.56
N GLY A 148 0.55 4.18 -6.52
CA GLY A 148 0.14 5.29 -5.69
C GLY A 148 -0.80 4.93 -4.55
N GLY A 149 -1.48 5.94 -4.02
CA GLY A 149 -2.58 5.86 -3.06
C GLY A 149 -3.87 6.43 -3.64
N ASP A 150 -4.91 6.61 -2.81
CA ASP A 150 -6.24 7.06 -3.24
C ASP A 150 -6.20 8.41 -3.98
N GLY A 151 -5.34 9.35 -3.56
CA GLY A 151 -5.12 10.62 -4.29
C GLY A 151 -4.63 10.39 -5.73
N THR A 152 -3.70 9.42 -5.93
CA THR A 152 -3.23 9.08 -7.29
C THR A 152 -4.35 8.45 -8.13
N ALA A 153 -5.18 7.60 -7.54
CA ALA A 153 -6.34 7.02 -8.22
C ALA A 153 -7.33 8.10 -8.66
N ARG A 154 -7.57 9.10 -7.80
CA ARG A 154 -8.40 10.27 -8.11
C ARG A 154 -7.84 11.08 -9.28
N ASP A 155 -6.53 11.33 -9.30
CA ASP A 155 -5.89 12.08 -10.37
C ASP A 155 -5.95 11.33 -11.71
N VAL A 156 -5.74 10.01 -11.70
CA VAL A 156 -5.94 9.16 -12.88
C VAL A 156 -7.41 9.19 -13.34
N TYR A 157 -8.36 9.05 -12.41
CA TYR A 157 -9.77 9.13 -12.74
C TYR A 157 -10.15 10.45 -13.42
N GLN A 158 -9.68 11.58 -12.90
CA GLN A 158 -9.96 12.89 -13.49
C GLN A 158 -9.50 13.03 -14.94
N ALA A 159 -8.48 12.29 -15.35
CA ALA A 159 -7.94 12.32 -16.68
C ALA A 159 -8.60 11.31 -17.64
N VAL A 160 -8.93 10.11 -17.15
CA VAL A 160 -9.32 9.01 -18.04
C VAL A 160 -10.75 8.54 -17.85
N GLU A 161 -11.39 8.81 -16.70
CA GLU A 161 -12.73 8.32 -16.36
C GLU A 161 -12.88 6.81 -16.69
N LEU A 162 -13.85 6.47 -17.52
CA LEU A 162 -14.09 5.10 -18.01
C LEU A 162 -13.46 4.81 -19.39
N SER A 163 -12.59 5.69 -19.90
CA SER A 163 -12.09 5.60 -21.30
C SER A 163 -11.02 4.51 -21.49
N SER A 164 -10.24 4.18 -20.47
CA SER A 164 -9.18 3.18 -20.54
C SER A 164 -9.22 2.22 -19.34
N PRO A 165 -8.86 0.94 -19.52
CA PRO A 165 -8.66 0.04 -18.39
C PRO A 165 -7.50 0.50 -17.52
N CYS A 166 -7.69 0.44 -16.20
CA CYS A 166 -6.71 0.86 -15.21
C CYS A 166 -6.52 -0.20 -14.12
N VAL A 167 -5.30 -0.31 -13.59
CA VAL A 167 -4.98 -1.14 -12.41
C VAL A 167 -4.06 -0.37 -11.49
N GLY A 168 -4.46 -0.22 -10.23
CA GLY A 168 -3.62 0.39 -9.21
C GLY A 168 -2.64 -0.59 -8.58
N ILE A 169 -1.36 -0.21 -8.53
CA ILE A 169 -0.32 -0.85 -7.72
C ILE A 169 -0.35 -0.19 -6.35
N PRO A 170 -0.65 -0.91 -5.28
CA PRO A 170 -0.79 -0.30 -3.97
C PRO A 170 0.56 0.16 -3.42
N ALA A 171 0.75 1.48 -3.27
CA ALA A 171 1.93 2.12 -2.70
C ALA A 171 1.59 3.18 -1.62
N GLY A 172 0.33 3.54 -1.46
CA GLY A 172 -0.13 4.50 -0.43
C GLY A 172 -0.12 3.94 0.99
N VAL A 173 -0.22 4.83 1.98
CA VAL A 173 -0.29 4.47 3.42
C VAL A 173 -1.58 3.70 3.72
N LYS A 174 -2.68 4.18 3.17
CA LYS A 174 -4.02 3.59 3.34
C LYS A 174 -4.76 3.71 2.02
N ILE A 175 -5.35 2.62 1.58
CA ILE A 175 -6.03 2.55 0.29
C ILE A 175 -7.45 2.06 0.53
N HIS A 176 -8.44 2.82 0.05
CA HIS A 176 -9.87 2.55 0.19
C HIS A 176 -10.50 2.19 -1.15
N SER A 177 -9.91 2.71 -2.24
CA SER A 177 -10.40 2.49 -3.61
C SER A 177 -10.19 1.03 -4.04
N PRO A 178 -11.24 0.30 -4.44
CA PRO A 178 -11.12 -1.06 -4.96
C PRO A 178 -10.47 -1.16 -6.35
N VAL A 179 -10.08 -0.04 -6.95
CA VAL A 179 -9.33 0.00 -8.22
C VAL A 179 -7.91 -0.58 -8.10
N TYR A 180 -7.44 -0.79 -6.87
CA TYR A 180 -6.13 -1.37 -6.60
C TYR A 180 -6.17 -2.89 -6.60
N ALA A 181 -5.11 -3.51 -7.11
CA ALA A 181 -4.86 -4.92 -6.87
C ALA A 181 -4.53 -5.16 -5.38
N LYS A 182 -4.61 -6.41 -4.94
CA LYS A 182 -4.32 -6.78 -3.56
C LYS A 182 -2.91 -6.40 -3.15
N ASN A 183 -1.95 -6.63 -4.02
CA ASN A 183 -0.54 -6.30 -3.86
C ASN A 183 0.10 -5.95 -5.21
N PRO A 184 1.38 -5.53 -5.22
CA PRO A 184 2.08 -5.22 -6.46
C PRO A 184 2.14 -6.38 -7.46
N ARG A 185 2.44 -7.60 -7.02
CA ARG A 185 2.50 -8.77 -7.90
C ARG A 185 1.13 -9.10 -8.48
N ALA A 186 0.07 -8.98 -7.69
CA ALA A 186 -1.30 -9.15 -8.19
C ALA A 186 -1.65 -8.11 -9.28
N ALA A 187 -1.17 -6.85 -9.15
CA ALA A 187 -1.31 -5.85 -10.21
C ALA A 187 -0.60 -6.27 -11.50
N GLY A 188 0.63 -6.76 -11.38
CA GLY A 188 1.39 -7.30 -12.51
C GLY A 188 0.71 -8.49 -13.18
N ARG A 189 0.18 -9.43 -12.39
CA ARG A 189 -0.58 -10.58 -12.92
C ARG A 189 -1.86 -10.15 -13.64
N LEU A 190 -2.60 -9.18 -13.11
CA LEU A 190 -3.77 -8.61 -13.80
C LEU A 190 -3.35 -7.98 -15.13
N ALA A 191 -2.27 -7.21 -15.14
CA ALA A 191 -1.74 -6.61 -16.35
C ALA A 191 -1.32 -7.69 -17.37
N LEU A 192 -0.62 -8.75 -16.93
CA LEU A 192 -0.24 -9.87 -17.78
C LEU A 192 -1.45 -10.56 -18.40
N LEU A 193 -2.46 -10.87 -17.62
CA LEU A 193 -3.67 -11.53 -18.10
C LEU A 193 -4.45 -10.66 -19.08
N TRP A 194 -4.50 -9.36 -18.85
CA TRP A 194 -5.14 -8.39 -19.73
C TRP A 194 -4.37 -8.24 -21.05
N LEU A 195 -3.09 -7.92 -21.01
CA LEU A 195 -2.26 -7.68 -22.19
C LEU A 195 -2.11 -8.94 -23.05
N SER A 196 -2.11 -10.14 -22.43
CA SER A 196 -2.09 -11.41 -23.16
C SER A 196 -3.46 -11.83 -23.71
N GLY A 197 -4.52 -11.02 -23.53
CA GLY A 197 -5.87 -11.33 -24.00
C GLY A 197 -6.59 -12.45 -23.24
N LYS A 198 -6.02 -12.92 -22.12
CA LYS A 198 -6.67 -13.93 -21.24
C LYS A 198 -7.81 -13.35 -20.41
N LEU A 199 -7.82 -12.05 -20.22
CA LEU A 199 -8.94 -11.28 -19.69
C LEU A 199 -9.41 -10.28 -20.74
N SER A 200 -10.72 -10.21 -20.96
CA SER A 200 -11.36 -9.29 -21.91
C SER A 200 -12.49 -8.47 -21.30
N MET A 201 -12.87 -8.79 -20.06
CA MET A 201 -13.94 -8.08 -19.34
C MET A 201 -13.36 -7.12 -18.32
N THR A 202 -13.97 -5.96 -18.23
CA THR A 202 -13.73 -4.99 -17.16
C THR A 202 -14.95 -4.89 -16.24
N GLN A 203 -14.73 -4.35 -15.04
CA GLN A 203 -15.78 -3.89 -14.12
C GLN A 203 -15.46 -2.45 -13.71
N GLU A 204 -16.52 -1.72 -13.38
CA GLU A 204 -16.37 -0.37 -12.83
C GLU A 204 -16.12 -0.47 -11.32
N GLU A 205 -15.02 0.12 -10.87
CA GLU A 205 -14.64 0.15 -9.47
C GLU A 205 -14.56 1.58 -8.95
N GLU A 206 -15.01 1.76 -7.71
CA GLU A 206 -15.10 3.06 -7.06
C GLU A 206 -13.71 3.68 -6.83
N VAL A 207 -13.58 4.97 -7.16
CA VAL A 207 -12.46 5.81 -6.76
C VAL A 207 -12.89 6.56 -5.50
N LEU A 208 -12.33 6.15 -4.37
CA LEU A 208 -12.60 6.69 -3.06
C LEU A 208 -11.38 7.48 -2.59
N ASP A 209 -11.59 8.63 -1.95
CA ASP A 209 -10.51 9.33 -1.28
C ASP A 209 -11.02 9.89 0.05
N ILE A 210 -10.12 10.07 0.99
CA ILE A 210 -10.41 10.65 2.30
C ILE A 210 -9.96 12.10 2.27
N ASP A 211 -10.79 12.98 2.84
CA ASP A 211 -10.33 14.30 3.23
C ASP A 211 -9.26 14.15 4.31
N GLU A 212 -7.99 14.37 3.93
CA GLU A 212 -6.84 14.21 4.84
C GLU A 212 -6.94 15.10 6.08
N GLU A 213 -7.58 16.25 5.97
CA GLU A 213 -7.79 17.17 7.10
C GLU A 213 -8.80 16.60 8.10
N GLN A 214 -9.88 16.00 7.61
CA GLN A 214 -10.85 15.26 8.42
C GLN A 214 -10.22 13.98 9.01
N TYR A 215 -9.40 13.32 8.23
CA TYR A 215 -8.69 12.12 8.65
C TYR A 215 -7.69 12.39 9.80
N ARG A 216 -6.97 13.52 9.75
CA ARG A 216 -6.10 13.97 10.87
C ARG A 216 -6.90 14.27 12.15
N LYS A 217 -8.18 14.63 12.01
CA LYS A 217 -9.13 14.84 13.12
C LYS A 217 -9.85 13.54 13.52
N GLU A 218 -9.39 12.39 13.03
CA GLU A 218 -9.95 11.05 13.28
C GLU A 218 -11.39 10.84 12.73
N ASN A 219 -11.83 11.70 11.84
CA ASN A 219 -13.11 11.60 11.15
C ASN A 219 -12.90 10.90 9.80
N ILE A 220 -13.27 9.62 9.71
CA ILE A 220 -13.10 8.83 8.48
C ILE A 220 -14.34 8.99 7.61
N ASN A 221 -14.39 10.06 6.82
CA ASN A 221 -15.37 10.21 5.75
C ASN A 221 -14.70 9.95 4.41
N THR A 222 -14.98 8.81 3.80
CA THR A 222 -14.61 8.54 2.41
C THR A 222 -15.62 9.21 1.48
N ARG A 223 -15.11 9.92 0.47
CA ARG A 223 -15.91 10.51 -0.60
C ARG A 223 -15.72 9.70 -1.88
N LEU A 224 -16.81 9.40 -2.55
CA LEU A 224 -16.79 8.85 -3.90
C LEU A 224 -16.47 9.98 -4.89
N TYR A 225 -15.44 9.80 -5.71
CA TYR A 225 -15.06 10.72 -6.78
C TYR A 225 -15.57 10.26 -8.15
N GLY A 226 -15.65 8.95 -8.37
CA GLY A 226 -16.16 8.35 -9.59
C GLY A 226 -15.76 6.90 -9.73
N TYR A 227 -15.61 6.44 -10.98
CA TYR A 227 -15.36 5.02 -11.28
C TYR A 227 -14.25 4.88 -12.32
N LEU A 228 -13.38 3.89 -12.16
CA LEU A 228 -12.42 3.45 -13.17
C LEU A 228 -12.78 2.05 -13.68
N ARG A 229 -12.46 1.77 -14.93
CA ARG A 229 -12.58 0.44 -15.51
C ARG A 229 -11.39 -0.42 -15.09
N VAL A 230 -11.64 -1.51 -14.37
CA VAL A 230 -10.59 -2.43 -13.89
C VAL A 230 -10.80 -3.80 -14.54
N PRO A 231 -9.76 -4.49 -15.05
CA PRO A 231 -9.87 -5.87 -15.51
C PRO A 231 -10.52 -6.76 -14.46
N LYS A 232 -11.51 -7.54 -14.86
CA LYS A 232 -12.37 -8.31 -13.95
C LYS A 232 -11.71 -9.64 -13.57
N GLU A 233 -11.04 -9.67 -12.42
CA GLU A 233 -10.50 -10.89 -11.80
C GLU A 233 -10.60 -10.79 -10.27
N ARG A 234 -11.59 -11.48 -9.70
CA ARG A 234 -11.95 -11.36 -8.27
C ARG A 234 -10.86 -11.80 -7.30
N THR A 235 -9.99 -12.68 -7.72
CA THR A 235 -8.93 -13.21 -6.83
C THR A 235 -7.76 -12.24 -6.69
N LEU A 236 -7.57 -11.33 -7.63
CA LEU A 236 -6.43 -10.41 -7.71
C LEU A 236 -6.76 -8.96 -7.34
N THR A 237 -8.05 -8.57 -7.31
CA THR A 237 -8.48 -7.22 -6.91
C THR A 237 -8.74 -7.13 -5.41
N GLN A 238 -8.66 -5.91 -4.85
CA GLN A 238 -9.01 -5.68 -3.45
C GLN A 238 -10.52 -5.85 -3.25
N ASN A 239 -10.90 -6.41 -2.08
CA ASN A 239 -12.30 -6.39 -1.67
C ASN A 239 -12.64 -5.02 -1.09
N LYS A 240 -13.89 -4.57 -1.30
CA LYS A 240 -14.43 -3.39 -0.61
C LYS A 240 -14.25 -3.55 0.89
N LYS A 241 -13.78 -2.51 1.56
CA LYS A 241 -13.70 -2.49 3.01
C LYS A 241 -15.12 -2.50 3.57
N ALA A 242 -15.52 -3.64 4.16
CA ALA A 242 -16.80 -3.69 4.85
C ALA A 242 -16.77 -2.75 6.05
N PRO A 243 -17.76 -1.85 6.24
CA PRO A 243 -17.90 -1.08 7.47
C PRO A 243 -18.09 -2.08 8.62
N SER A 244 -17.41 -1.85 9.75
CA SER A 244 -17.69 -2.61 10.98
C SER A 244 -19.12 -2.31 11.42
N PRO A 245 -20.01 -3.33 11.57
CA PRO A 245 -21.36 -3.09 12.04
C PRO A 245 -21.34 -2.49 13.45
N LEU A 246 -22.30 -1.65 13.78
CA LEU A 246 -22.50 -1.10 15.13
C LEU A 246 -22.68 -2.19 16.22
N SER A 247 -23.06 -3.41 15.81
CA SER A 247 -23.16 -4.59 16.67
C SER A 247 -21.81 -5.15 17.18
N ASP A 248 -20.67 -4.69 16.61
CA ASP A 248 -19.35 -5.16 17.03
C ASP A 248 -18.79 -4.43 18.27
N ALA A 249 -19.43 -3.37 18.78
CA ALA A 249 -18.90 -2.63 19.93
C ALA A 249 -18.72 -3.49 21.18
N ALA A 250 -19.73 -4.28 21.53
CA ALA A 250 -19.64 -5.21 22.68
C ALA A 250 -18.59 -6.31 22.46
N ALA A 251 -18.42 -6.77 21.21
CA ALA A 251 -17.39 -7.74 20.87
C ALA A 251 -15.98 -7.12 21.00
N MET A 252 -15.79 -5.88 20.56
CA MET A 252 -14.52 -5.18 20.72
C MET A 252 -14.17 -4.92 22.18
N GLU A 253 -15.13 -4.55 23.00
CA GLU A 253 -14.95 -4.38 24.44
C GLU A 253 -14.56 -5.71 25.13
N SER A 254 -15.24 -6.80 24.80
CA SER A 254 -14.94 -8.16 25.30
C SER A 254 -13.49 -8.59 24.93
N ILE A 255 -13.05 -8.33 23.70
CA ILE A 255 -11.68 -8.57 23.22
C ILE A 255 -10.68 -7.72 24.01
N ALA A 256 -11.01 -6.43 24.25
CA ALA A 256 -10.13 -5.52 24.99
C ALA A 256 -9.90 -5.99 26.44
N TYR A 257 -10.95 -6.41 27.15
CA TYR A 257 -10.83 -6.97 28.50
C TYR A 257 -9.93 -8.21 28.52
N GLU A 258 -10.05 -9.11 27.53
CA GLU A 258 -9.19 -10.28 27.44
C GLU A 258 -7.74 -9.92 27.17
N ALA A 259 -7.48 -8.99 26.26
CA ALA A 259 -6.13 -8.51 25.97
C ALA A 259 -5.48 -7.85 27.21
N ILE A 260 -6.24 -7.01 27.94
CA ILE A 260 -5.77 -6.34 29.16
C ILE A 260 -5.50 -7.36 30.28
N ARG A 261 -6.34 -8.40 30.39
CA ARG A 261 -6.15 -9.48 31.38
C ARG A 261 -4.84 -10.24 31.17
N GLN A 262 -4.40 -10.37 29.92
CA GLN A 262 -3.16 -11.06 29.55
C GLN A 262 -1.91 -10.15 29.62
N MET A 263 -2.06 -8.87 29.95
CA MET A 263 -0.92 -7.96 30.06
C MET A 263 -0.04 -8.29 31.26
N GLU A 264 1.24 -8.38 30.99
CA GLU A 264 2.29 -8.68 31.97
C GLU A 264 2.88 -7.37 32.55
N PRO A 265 3.30 -7.37 33.81
CA PRO A 265 3.99 -6.21 34.40
C PRO A 265 5.31 -5.97 33.70
N ASP A 266 5.78 -4.71 33.76
CA ASP A 266 7.05 -4.23 33.23
C ASP A 266 7.30 -4.54 31.74
N THR A 267 6.24 -4.75 30.99
CA THR A 267 6.26 -5.05 29.56
C THR A 267 5.69 -3.88 28.78
N TYR A 268 6.41 -3.46 27.72
CA TYR A 268 5.90 -2.49 26.76
C TYR A 268 4.89 -3.15 25.81
N TYR A 269 3.76 -2.50 25.59
CA TYR A 269 2.75 -2.95 24.62
C TYR A 269 2.59 -1.90 23.54
N ILE A 270 2.94 -2.28 22.34
CA ILE A 270 2.70 -1.49 21.12
C ILE A 270 1.26 -1.73 20.70
N ILE A 271 0.44 -0.70 20.73
CA ILE A 271 -0.98 -0.78 20.33
C ILE A 271 -1.08 -0.29 18.88
N GLY A 272 -1.28 -1.20 17.95
CA GLY A 272 -1.38 -0.91 16.53
C GLY A 272 -2.67 -0.19 16.16
N ALA A 273 -2.64 0.49 15.00
CA ALA A 273 -3.79 1.21 14.47
C ALA A 273 -5.02 0.32 14.25
N GLY A 274 -6.21 0.83 14.53
CA GLY A 274 -7.48 0.19 14.21
C GLY A 274 -8.54 0.27 15.29
N THR A 275 -9.80 0.06 14.89
CA THR A 275 -10.95 0.15 15.81
C THR A 275 -10.95 -0.94 16.89
N THR A 276 -10.45 -2.14 16.59
CA THR A 276 -10.44 -3.25 17.56
C THR A 276 -9.36 -3.05 18.63
N THR A 277 -8.18 -2.56 18.25
CA THR A 277 -7.09 -2.24 19.17
C THR A 277 -7.40 -1.01 20.02
N ARG A 278 -8.10 -0.03 19.46
CA ARG A 278 -8.60 1.15 20.17
C ARG A 278 -9.42 0.77 21.42
N GLY A 279 -10.20 -0.29 21.37
CA GLY A 279 -10.99 -0.78 22.51
C GLY A 279 -10.16 -0.98 23.79
N ILE A 280 -8.87 -1.35 23.68
CA ILE A 280 -7.97 -1.47 24.82
C ILE A 280 -7.77 -0.11 25.50
N MET A 281 -7.48 0.90 24.70
CA MET A 281 -7.21 2.25 25.21
C MET A 281 -8.47 2.86 25.83
N GLU A 282 -9.64 2.61 25.24
CA GLU A 282 -10.95 3.05 25.77
C GLU A 282 -11.25 2.39 27.13
N VAL A 283 -11.06 1.07 27.26
CA VAL A 283 -11.27 0.34 28.53
C VAL A 283 -10.29 0.81 29.61
N LEU A 284 -9.04 1.13 29.26
CA LEU A 284 -8.05 1.67 30.19
C LEU A 284 -8.25 3.16 30.49
N GLY A 285 -9.17 3.86 29.80
CA GLY A 285 -9.36 5.31 29.94
C GLY A 285 -8.18 6.14 29.45
N LEU A 286 -7.41 5.60 28.50
CA LEU A 286 -6.21 6.23 27.96
C LEU A 286 -6.50 6.98 26.66
N LYS A 287 -5.78 8.07 26.41
CA LYS A 287 -5.80 8.74 25.11
C LYS A 287 -5.22 7.79 24.06
N ASN A 288 -5.90 7.68 22.94
CA ASN A 288 -5.48 6.83 21.81
C ASN A 288 -5.45 7.58 20.50
N THR A 289 -4.77 6.97 19.50
CA THR A 289 -4.82 7.39 18.11
C THR A 289 -5.41 6.27 17.26
N LEU A 290 -6.58 6.51 16.62
CA LEU A 290 -7.29 5.50 15.83
C LEU A 290 -6.46 4.93 14.67
N ILE A 291 -5.61 5.76 14.10
CA ILE A 291 -4.80 5.50 12.89
C ILE A 291 -3.30 5.57 13.14
N GLY A 292 -2.90 5.93 14.35
CA GLY A 292 -1.52 5.92 14.83
C GLY A 292 -1.18 4.64 15.59
N VAL A 293 0.04 4.59 16.10
CA VAL A 293 0.53 3.51 16.95
C VAL A 293 0.89 4.11 18.30
N ASP A 294 0.29 3.55 19.34
CA ASP A 294 0.45 4.03 20.72
C ASP A 294 1.30 3.04 21.52
N LEU A 295 1.94 3.51 22.56
CA LEU A 295 2.80 2.71 23.42
C LEU A 295 2.32 2.82 24.88
N ILE A 296 2.06 1.68 25.50
CA ILE A 296 1.68 1.59 26.91
C ILE A 296 2.65 0.68 27.68
N ARG A 297 2.76 0.91 28.98
CA ARG A 297 3.47 0.03 29.93
C ARG A 297 2.74 0.06 31.26
N ASN A 298 2.60 -1.08 31.91
CA ASN A 298 1.88 -1.19 33.18
C ASN A 298 0.46 -0.61 33.12
N LYS A 299 -0.20 -0.70 31.96
CA LYS A 299 -1.54 -0.14 31.70
C LYS A 299 -1.60 1.39 31.73
N GLU A 300 -0.47 2.05 31.63
CA GLU A 300 -0.33 3.51 31.57
C GLU A 300 0.22 3.92 30.19
N LEU A 301 -0.19 5.09 29.73
CA LEU A 301 0.27 5.65 28.46
C LEU A 301 1.72 6.10 28.57
N VAL A 302 2.58 5.59 27.70
CA VAL A 302 3.97 6.03 27.55
C VAL A 302 4.08 7.11 26.48
N ALA A 303 3.50 6.87 25.30
CA ALA A 303 3.50 7.82 24.18
C ALA A 303 2.39 7.47 23.18
N ASN A 304 1.93 8.49 22.45
CA ASN A 304 0.93 8.36 21.39
C ASN A 304 1.53 8.65 20.01
N ASP A 305 0.93 8.06 18.97
CA ASP A 305 1.14 8.39 17.56
C ASP A 305 2.61 8.29 17.12
N LEU A 306 3.28 7.23 17.53
CA LEU A 306 4.71 7.03 17.33
C LEU A 306 5.05 6.56 15.90
N GLY A 307 6.12 7.10 15.34
CA GLY A 307 6.77 6.57 14.14
C GLY A 307 7.67 5.37 14.43
N GLY A 308 8.06 4.62 13.40
CA GLY A 308 8.83 3.39 13.57
C GLY A 308 10.18 3.58 14.29
N LYS A 309 10.91 4.65 14.01
CA LYS A 309 12.19 4.95 14.70
C LYS A 309 12.00 5.25 16.18
N GLU A 310 10.97 6.00 16.52
CA GLU A 310 10.64 6.33 17.91
C GLU A 310 10.23 5.08 18.66
N LEU A 311 9.34 4.25 18.10
CA LEU A 311 8.96 2.95 18.66
C LEU A 311 10.19 2.10 18.95
N LEU A 312 11.08 1.94 17.97
CA LEU A 312 12.30 1.15 18.14
C LEU A 312 13.17 1.71 19.28
N SER A 313 13.30 3.02 19.42
CA SER A 313 14.08 3.64 20.52
C SER A 313 13.52 3.33 21.89
N TYR A 314 12.19 3.22 22.03
CA TYR A 314 11.54 2.89 23.30
C TYR A 314 11.72 1.42 23.69
N ILE A 315 11.66 0.50 22.71
CA ILE A 315 11.57 -0.95 22.99
C ILE A 315 12.91 -1.69 22.88
N LYS A 316 13.92 -1.11 22.23
CA LYS A 316 15.20 -1.78 21.96
C LYS A 316 15.84 -2.35 23.22
N GLY A 317 16.07 -3.66 23.24
CA GLY A 317 16.63 -4.39 24.37
C GLY A 317 15.70 -4.50 25.57
N LYS A 318 14.40 -4.24 25.41
CA LYS A 318 13.41 -4.28 26.49
C LYS A 318 12.32 -5.33 26.19
N LYS A 319 11.64 -5.78 27.24
CA LYS A 319 10.51 -6.67 27.08
C LYS A 319 9.34 -5.93 26.43
N ALA A 320 8.99 -6.32 25.23
CA ALA A 320 7.93 -5.70 24.46
C ALA A 320 7.03 -6.72 23.77
N LYS A 321 5.74 -6.40 23.67
CA LYS A 321 4.74 -7.16 22.89
C LYS A 321 4.01 -6.19 21.94
N MET A 322 3.49 -6.73 20.87
CA MET A 322 2.77 -5.95 19.85
C MET A 322 1.35 -6.46 19.73
N ILE A 323 0.38 -5.56 19.86
CA ILE A 323 -1.05 -5.86 19.71
C ILE A 323 -1.53 -5.26 18.41
N VAL A 324 -2.00 -6.09 17.49
CA VAL A 324 -2.44 -5.68 16.16
C VAL A 324 -3.82 -6.23 15.84
N THR A 325 -4.51 -5.58 14.92
CA THR A 325 -5.77 -6.06 14.36
C THR A 325 -5.67 -6.17 12.84
N ILE A 326 -6.50 -7.01 12.25
CA ILE A 326 -6.57 -7.18 10.81
C ILE A 326 -7.27 -6.00 10.14
N THR A 327 -6.79 -5.60 8.98
CA THR A 327 -7.49 -4.63 8.12
C THR A 327 -8.76 -5.30 7.57
N GLY A 328 -9.92 -4.77 7.97
CA GLY A 328 -11.22 -5.34 7.62
C GLY A 328 -11.40 -5.46 6.10
N GLY A 329 -11.92 -6.61 5.64
CA GLY A 329 -12.15 -6.92 4.22
C GLY A 329 -10.89 -7.26 3.42
N GLN A 330 -9.74 -6.70 3.77
CA GLN A 330 -8.48 -6.92 3.06
C GLN A 330 -7.65 -8.07 3.68
N GLY A 331 -7.75 -8.29 4.99
CA GLY A 331 -7.08 -9.38 5.67
C GLY A 331 -5.61 -9.15 6.03
N TYR A 332 -5.07 -7.94 5.83
CA TYR A 332 -3.67 -7.66 6.18
C TYR A 332 -3.47 -7.51 7.68
N LEU A 333 -2.44 -8.16 8.19
CA LEU A 333 -1.94 -8.02 9.55
C LEU A 333 -0.88 -6.92 9.64
N PHE A 334 0.04 -6.87 8.64
CA PHE A 334 1.09 -5.86 8.52
C PHE A 334 1.13 -5.26 7.11
N GLY A 335 1.63 -4.02 7.01
CA GLY A 335 1.91 -3.33 5.76
C GLY A 335 0.75 -2.50 5.19
N ARG A 336 -0.44 -2.63 5.73
CA ARG A 336 -1.62 -1.86 5.32
C ARG A 336 -2.23 -1.12 6.50
N GLY A 337 -1.99 0.21 6.53
CA GLY A 337 -2.52 1.11 7.55
C GLY A 337 -1.79 1.04 8.90
N ASN A 338 -0.64 0.36 8.98
CA ASN A 338 0.21 0.28 10.16
C ASN A 338 1.71 0.22 9.83
N GLN A 339 2.16 0.97 8.79
CA GLN A 339 3.54 0.99 8.33
C GLN A 339 4.54 1.54 9.37
N GLN A 340 4.07 2.15 10.44
CA GLN A 340 4.88 2.51 11.63
C GLN A 340 5.50 1.26 12.29
N LEU A 341 4.84 0.10 12.14
CA LEU A 341 5.37 -1.20 12.53
C LEU A 341 6.36 -1.67 11.46
N THR A 342 7.53 -1.03 11.45
CA THR A 342 8.60 -1.31 10.48
C THR A 342 9.20 -2.70 10.68
N PRO A 343 9.91 -3.26 9.70
CA PRO A 343 10.61 -4.54 9.86
C PRO A 343 11.49 -4.59 11.11
N ASP A 344 12.22 -3.51 11.43
CA ASP A 344 13.07 -3.45 12.61
C ASP A 344 12.28 -3.52 13.91
N VAL A 345 11.13 -2.84 13.98
CA VAL A 345 10.22 -2.90 15.14
C VAL A 345 9.66 -4.31 15.31
N ILE A 346 9.23 -4.94 14.21
CA ILE A 346 8.67 -6.29 14.25
C ILE A 346 9.73 -7.32 14.67
N ARG A 347 10.96 -7.20 14.16
CA ARG A 347 12.09 -8.08 14.55
C ARG A 347 12.46 -7.90 16.02
N GLU A 348 12.51 -6.65 16.51
CA GLU A 348 12.84 -6.37 17.92
C GLU A 348 11.79 -6.96 18.88
N VAL A 349 10.51 -6.90 18.51
CA VAL A 349 9.43 -7.52 19.29
C VAL A 349 9.50 -9.05 19.21
N GLY A 350 9.76 -9.59 18.03
CA GLY A 350 9.75 -11.02 17.74
C GLY A 350 8.36 -11.61 17.53
N LYS A 351 8.29 -12.60 16.66
CA LYS A 351 7.05 -13.27 16.21
C LYS A 351 6.17 -13.74 17.36
N GLU A 352 6.79 -14.31 18.39
CA GLU A 352 6.10 -14.92 19.56
C GLU A 352 5.39 -13.89 20.45
N ASN A 353 5.74 -12.63 20.30
CA ASN A 353 5.21 -11.51 21.07
C ASN A 353 4.15 -10.71 20.32
N ILE A 354 3.69 -11.21 19.16
CA ILE A 354 2.61 -10.62 18.38
C ILE A 354 1.27 -11.17 18.84
N ILE A 355 0.40 -10.29 19.29
CA ILE A 355 -0.96 -10.58 19.75
C ILE A 355 -1.94 -10.04 18.73
N ILE A 356 -2.77 -10.91 18.16
CA ILE A 356 -3.74 -10.54 17.15
C ILE A 356 -5.12 -10.39 17.80
N LEU A 357 -5.80 -9.27 17.53
CA LEU A 357 -7.19 -9.04 17.91
C LEU A 357 -8.07 -9.04 16.67
N ALA A 358 -9.15 -9.83 16.70
CA ALA A 358 -10.09 -9.84 15.59
C ALA A 358 -11.48 -10.24 16.02
N THR A 359 -12.51 -9.45 15.71
CA THR A 359 -13.89 -9.88 15.93
C THR A 359 -14.23 -11.08 15.05
N LYS A 360 -15.16 -11.92 15.49
CA LYS A 360 -15.65 -13.08 14.71
C LYS A 360 -16.18 -12.64 13.35
N THR A 361 -16.82 -11.46 13.28
CA THR A 361 -17.32 -10.84 12.04
C THR A 361 -16.18 -10.54 11.06
N LYS A 362 -15.07 -9.94 11.55
CA LYS A 362 -13.88 -9.70 10.71
C LYS A 362 -13.27 -10.99 10.17
N LEU A 363 -13.15 -12.02 11.02
CA LEU A 363 -12.63 -13.32 10.61
C LEU A 363 -13.55 -14.01 9.60
N ALA A 364 -14.86 -13.99 9.82
CA ALA A 364 -15.85 -14.54 8.88
C ALA A 364 -15.81 -13.85 7.51
N SER A 365 -15.58 -12.53 7.47
CA SER A 365 -15.47 -11.77 6.22
C SER A 365 -14.31 -12.21 5.31
N LEU A 366 -13.31 -12.89 5.87
CA LEU A 366 -12.19 -13.44 5.11
C LEU A 366 -12.54 -14.75 4.37
N SER A 367 -13.68 -15.36 4.69
CA SER A 367 -14.15 -16.58 4.02
C SER A 367 -13.10 -17.71 3.99
N GLY A 368 -12.38 -17.89 5.10
CA GLY A 368 -11.33 -18.92 5.24
C GLY A 368 -9.97 -18.56 4.61
N ARG A 369 -9.83 -17.38 4.01
CA ARG A 369 -8.53 -16.92 3.49
C ARG A 369 -7.55 -16.65 4.64
N PRO A 370 -6.23 -16.83 4.42
CA PRO A 370 -5.23 -16.48 5.41
C PRO A 370 -5.18 -14.96 5.67
N LEU A 371 -4.65 -14.59 6.82
CA LEU A 371 -4.18 -13.23 7.08
C LEU A 371 -2.91 -12.97 6.27
N LEU A 372 -2.74 -11.76 5.79
CA LEU A 372 -1.65 -11.40 4.89
C LEU A 372 -0.63 -10.50 5.59
N VAL A 373 0.63 -10.66 5.21
CA VAL A 373 1.73 -9.80 5.64
C VAL A 373 2.46 -9.23 4.43
N ASP A 374 2.78 -7.92 4.52
CA ASP A 374 3.50 -7.17 3.49
C ASP A 374 4.35 -6.08 4.15
N THR A 375 5.42 -6.49 4.82
CA THR A 375 6.29 -5.61 5.60
C THR A 375 7.32 -4.85 4.76
N TYR A 376 7.32 -5.00 3.43
CA TYR A 376 8.38 -4.55 2.50
C TYR A 376 9.72 -5.30 2.69
N ASP A 377 9.72 -6.43 3.40
CA ASP A 377 10.87 -7.27 3.69
C ASP A 377 10.46 -8.73 3.50
N GLU A 378 10.93 -9.34 2.42
CA GLU A 378 10.49 -10.70 2.02
C GLU A 378 10.91 -11.74 3.05
N GLU A 379 12.11 -11.63 3.63
CA GLU A 379 12.60 -12.57 4.65
C GLU A 379 11.73 -12.50 5.92
N LEU A 380 11.39 -11.28 6.34
CA LEU A 380 10.50 -11.08 7.48
C LEU A 380 9.10 -11.60 7.18
N ASN A 381 8.54 -11.30 5.99
CA ASN A 381 7.24 -11.83 5.59
C ASN A 381 7.22 -13.35 5.68
N HIS A 382 8.24 -14.02 5.14
CA HIS A 382 8.37 -15.47 5.22
C HIS A 382 8.42 -15.96 6.67
N SER A 383 9.23 -15.33 7.51
CA SER A 383 9.36 -15.68 8.93
C SER A 383 8.06 -15.54 9.72
N LEU A 384 7.21 -14.58 9.35
CA LEU A 384 5.92 -14.32 9.97
C LEU A 384 4.84 -15.32 9.56
N CYS A 385 5.02 -16.11 8.50
CA CYS A 385 4.06 -17.13 8.09
C CYS A 385 3.86 -18.20 9.17
N GLY A 386 2.63 -18.73 9.25
CA GLY A 386 2.29 -19.80 10.20
C GLY A 386 0.91 -19.65 10.82
N TYR A 387 0.70 -20.28 11.96
CA TYR A 387 -0.57 -20.24 12.68
C TYR A 387 -0.46 -19.39 13.93
N TYR A 388 -1.45 -18.53 14.14
CA TYR A 388 -1.55 -17.64 15.28
C TYR A 388 -2.91 -17.81 15.97
N LYS A 389 -2.96 -17.46 17.24
CA LYS A 389 -4.21 -17.31 17.97
C LYS A 389 -4.63 -15.84 17.94
N ALA A 390 -5.79 -15.56 17.36
CA ALA A 390 -6.42 -14.24 17.43
C ALA A 390 -7.43 -14.22 18.58
N ILE A 391 -7.31 -13.29 19.51
CA ILE A 391 -8.30 -13.06 20.56
C ILE A 391 -9.59 -12.59 19.88
N SER A 392 -10.67 -13.36 20.05
CA SER A 392 -11.95 -13.09 19.37
C SER A 392 -13.11 -12.77 20.33
N ALA A 393 -12.95 -13.01 21.61
CA ALA A 393 -13.80 -12.59 22.72
C ALA A 393 -13.08 -12.84 24.05
N TYR A 394 -13.72 -12.48 25.17
CA TYR A 394 -13.20 -12.80 26.50
C TYR A 394 -13.10 -14.32 26.70
N GLY A 395 -11.90 -14.80 27.03
CA GLY A 395 -11.60 -16.23 27.19
C GLY A 395 -11.61 -17.03 25.87
N GLU A 396 -11.79 -16.39 24.71
CA GLU A 396 -11.86 -17.07 23.42
C GLU A 396 -10.78 -16.61 22.44
N ALA A 397 -10.21 -17.58 21.73
CA ALA A 397 -9.29 -17.32 20.63
C ALA A 397 -9.62 -18.19 19.41
N THR A 398 -9.43 -17.63 18.24
CA THR A 398 -9.59 -18.31 16.94
C THR A 398 -8.22 -18.53 16.32
N VAL A 399 -7.95 -19.74 15.83
CA VAL A 399 -6.70 -20.01 15.10
C VAL A 399 -6.80 -19.46 13.68
N CYS A 400 -5.83 -18.66 13.31
CA CYS A 400 -5.73 -18.03 11.98
C CYS A 400 -4.41 -18.42 11.32
N LYS A 401 -4.44 -18.70 10.01
CA LYS A 401 -3.23 -18.85 9.21
C LYS A 401 -2.77 -17.48 8.76
N VAL A 402 -1.49 -17.20 8.91
CA VAL A 402 -0.80 -16.05 8.34
C VAL A 402 0.05 -16.52 7.15
N ALA A 403 0.00 -15.82 6.05
CA ALA A 403 0.75 -16.12 4.84
C ALA A 403 1.28 -14.84 4.21
N GLU A 404 2.41 -14.93 3.56
CA GLU A 404 2.80 -13.99 2.52
C GLU A 404 1.93 -14.22 1.28
N GLU A 405 1.79 -13.21 0.47
CA GLU A 405 0.98 -13.29 -0.74
C GLU A 405 1.77 -13.74 -1.98
#